data_d7c350b9ccbdbdfc90e488bcc01aad08
#
_entry.id   d7c350b9ccbdbdfc90e488bcc01aad08
#
_cell.length_a   1.000
_cell.length_b   1.000
_cell.length_c   1.000
_cell.angle_alpha   90.00
_cell.angle_beta   90.00
_cell.angle_gamma   90.00
#
_symmetry.space_group_name_H-M   'P 1'
#
loop_
_entity.id
_entity.type
_entity.pdbx_description
1 polymer ?
#
loop_
_entity_poly.entity_id
_entity_poly.type
_entity_poly.pdbx_seq_one_letter_code
_entity_poly.pdbx_strand_id
1 'polypeptide(L)'
;MIALLVGDIINLDETHCSFIIKAGAVGYEVKTNRPTLAQLTANQTRTIYTYTQVTETILALFGFLNQPDLRLFKLLLTVSGVGPKGAMNIMSLSSDQLLAALKNADLTRLTSIKGVGNKLGERLIIELKDKLAGEGEELLDTAPVGKASQEAVDALVSLGYSSREAKIVIAKLPPGLESPEEIVRAALTGK
;
A
#
# COMPACT_ATOMS: atom_id res chain seq x y z
N MET A 1 -16.66 11.77 1.18
CA MET A 1 -15.49 10.96 0.81
C MET A 1 -15.46 9.74 1.73
N ILE A 2 -15.34 8.54 1.17
CA ILE A 2 -15.24 7.29 1.93
C ILE A 2 -13.75 6.94 1.98
N ALA A 3 -13.17 6.92 3.19
CA ALA A 3 -11.73 6.73 3.39
C ALA A 3 -11.36 5.32 3.88
N LEU A 4 -12.32 4.65 4.52
CA LEU A 4 -12.15 3.32 5.11
C LEU A 4 -13.48 2.60 5.10
N LEU A 5 -13.46 1.30 4.85
CA LEU A 5 -14.58 0.38 5.03
C LEU A 5 -14.14 -0.79 5.90
N VAL A 6 -14.97 -1.14 6.88
CA VAL A 6 -14.82 -2.34 7.71
C VAL A 6 -16.08 -3.17 7.53
N GLY A 7 -15.93 -4.41 7.09
CA GLY A 7 -17.08 -5.27 6.83
C GLY A 7 -16.70 -6.60 6.20
N ASP A 8 -17.73 -7.35 5.81
CA ASP A 8 -17.56 -8.68 5.24
C ASP A 8 -17.48 -8.61 3.70
N ILE A 9 -16.53 -9.31 3.14
CA ILE A 9 -16.40 -9.49 1.69
C ILE A 9 -17.51 -10.45 1.24
N ILE A 10 -18.42 -9.95 0.40
CA ILE A 10 -19.60 -10.73 -0.04
C ILE A 10 -19.33 -11.43 -1.37
N ASN A 11 -18.70 -10.73 -2.31
CA ASN A 11 -18.44 -11.23 -3.65
C ASN A 11 -17.10 -10.72 -4.17
N LEU A 12 -16.46 -11.54 -5.01
CA LEU A 12 -15.21 -11.23 -5.71
C LEU A 12 -15.46 -11.35 -7.20
N ASP A 13 -15.12 -10.32 -7.98
CA ASP A 13 -15.17 -10.30 -9.44
C ASP A 13 -13.74 -10.22 -10.01
N GLU A 14 -13.21 -11.36 -10.42
CA GLU A 14 -11.87 -11.45 -11.01
C GLU A 14 -11.80 -10.78 -12.39
N THR A 15 -12.91 -10.77 -13.13
CA THR A 15 -12.97 -10.22 -14.49
C THR A 15 -12.78 -8.71 -14.47
N HIS A 16 -13.46 -8.02 -13.54
CA HIS A 16 -13.42 -6.58 -13.42
C HIS A 16 -12.45 -6.10 -12.33
N CYS A 17 -11.79 -7.02 -11.63
CA CYS A 17 -10.93 -6.71 -10.47
C CYS A 17 -11.67 -5.84 -9.45
N SER A 18 -12.86 -6.31 -9.02
CA SER A 18 -13.66 -5.64 -8.00
C SER A 18 -14.20 -6.64 -6.99
N PHE A 19 -14.68 -6.13 -5.87
CA PHE A 19 -15.36 -6.92 -4.86
C PHE A 19 -16.47 -6.10 -4.20
N ILE A 20 -17.41 -6.78 -3.56
CA ILE A 20 -18.44 -6.15 -2.74
C ILE A 20 -18.09 -6.37 -1.27
N ILE A 21 -17.98 -5.27 -0.52
CA ILE A 21 -17.85 -5.29 0.94
C ILE A 21 -19.15 -4.78 1.57
N LYS A 22 -19.71 -5.57 2.49
CA LYS A 22 -20.89 -5.19 3.29
C LYS A 22 -20.42 -4.52 4.58
N ALA A 23 -20.61 -3.21 4.66
CA ALA A 23 -20.35 -2.43 5.86
C ALA A 23 -21.68 -2.01 6.49
N GLY A 24 -22.03 -2.64 7.60
CA GLY A 24 -23.36 -2.52 8.18
C GLY A 24 -24.47 -3.05 7.26
N ALA A 25 -25.44 -2.23 6.91
CA ALA A 25 -26.55 -2.59 6.02
C ALA A 25 -26.29 -2.24 4.54
N VAL A 26 -25.14 -1.67 4.19
CA VAL A 26 -24.81 -1.20 2.84
C VAL A 26 -23.73 -2.06 2.22
N GLY A 27 -23.91 -2.47 0.96
CA GLY A 27 -22.91 -3.09 0.13
C GLY A 27 -22.23 -2.05 -0.74
N TYR A 28 -20.89 -2.01 -0.69
CA TYR A 28 -20.07 -1.14 -1.52
C TYR A 28 -19.30 -1.96 -2.55
N GLU A 29 -19.45 -1.62 -3.82
CA GLU A 29 -18.56 -2.13 -4.86
C GLU A 29 -17.24 -1.37 -4.81
N VAL A 30 -16.14 -2.10 -4.69
CA VAL A 30 -14.78 -1.55 -4.58
C VAL A 30 -13.92 -2.15 -5.68
N LYS A 31 -13.35 -1.29 -6.52
CA LYS A 31 -12.35 -1.67 -7.51
C LYS A 31 -11.00 -1.84 -6.84
N THR A 32 -10.23 -2.83 -7.29
CA THR A 32 -8.91 -3.10 -6.72
C THR A 32 -7.94 -3.59 -7.79
N ASN A 33 -6.71 -3.92 -7.39
CA ASN A 33 -5.72 -4.55 -8.26
C ASN A 33 -5.70 -6.08 -8.04
N ARG A 34 -5.08 -6.80 -8.98
CA ARG A 34 -4.99 -8.27 -8.90
C ARG A 34 -4.27 -8.78 -7.64
N PRO A 35 -3.12 -8.21 -7.23
CA PRO A 35 -2.46 -8.64 -5.99
C PRO A 35 -3.32 -8.49 -4.73
N THR A 36 -4.11 -7.43 -4.64
CA THR A 36 -5.05 -7.22 -3.53
C THR A 36 -6.22 -8.20 -3.61
N LEU A 37 -6.82 -8.37 -4.80
CA LEU A 37 -7.96 -9.27 -4.98
C LEU A 37 -7.60 -10.72 -4.62
N ALA A 38 -6.40 -11.16 -4.99
CA ALA A 38 -5.90 -12.52 -4.69
C ALA A 38 -5.74 -12.82 -3.19
N GLN A 39 -5.69 -11.80 -2.34
CA GLN A 39 -5.59 -11.92 -0.88
C GLN A 39 -6.95 -11.87 -0.17
N LEU A 40 -8.03 -11.61 -0.92
CA LEU A 40 -9.39 -11.55 -0.39
C LEU A 40 -10.09 -12.89 -0.53
N THR A 41 -10.91 -13.20 0.47
CA THR A 41 -11.76 -14.40 0.48
C THR A 41 -13.19 -13.98 0.83
N ALA A 42 -14.18 -14.57 0.18
CA ALA A 42 -15.59 -14.32 0.50
C ALA A 42 -15.90 -14.72 1.94
N ASN A 43 -16.84 -14.01 2.56
CA ASN A 43 -17.27 -14.19 3.96
C ASN A 43 -16.20 -13.90 5.01
N GLN A 44 -15.14 -13.17 4.64
CA GLN A 44 -14.11 -12.71 5.56
C GLN A 44 -14.32 -11.23 5.89
N THR A 45 -14.29 -10.89 7.19
CA THR A 45 -14.29 -9.49 7.63
C THR A 45 -12.92 -8.86 7.35
N ARG A 46 -12.92 -7.71 6.67
CA ARG A 46 -11.71 -6.97 6.31
C ARG A 46 -11.85 -5.48 6.55
N THR A 47 -10.72 -4.86 6.80
CA THR A 47 -10.55 -3.41 6.73
C THR A 47 -9.97 -3.06 5.37
N ILE A 48 -10.65 -2.18 4.63
CA ILE A 48 -10.27 -1.73 3.29
C ILE A 48 -10.05 -0.23 3.32
N TYR A 49 -8.84 0.22 3.02
CA TYR A 49 -8.50 1.62 2.84
C TYR A 49 -8.94 2.06 1.45
N THR A 50 -9.69 3.15 1.35
CA THR A 50 -10.35 3.52 0.10
C THR A 50 -9.95 4.90 -0.41
N TYR A 51 -9.89 5.00 -1.73
CA TYR A 51 -9.88 6.27 -2.47
C TYR A 51 -11.22 6.43 -3.17
N THR A 52 -11.88 7.56 -2.94
CA THR A 52 -13.17 7.89 -3.58
C THR A 52 -12.90 8.78 -4.79
N GLN A 53 -13.21 8.29 -5.98
CA GLN A 53 -13.25 9.09 -7.20
C GLN A 53 -14.66 9.62 -7.39
N VAL A 54 -14.79 10.93 -7.51
CA VAL A 54 -16.06 11.61 -7.82
C VAL A 54 -15.84 12.49 -9.04
N THR A 55 -16.65 12.26 -10.07
CA THR A 55 -16.78 13.12 -11.24
C THR A 55 -18.26 13.37 -11.49
N GLU A 56 -18.63 14.19 -12.45
CA GLU A 56 -20.04 14.42 -12.80
C GLU A 56 -20.82 13.15 -13.14
N THR A 57 -20.15 12.14 -13.66
CA THR A 57 -20.78 10.89 -14.14
C THR A 57 -20.33 9.63 -13.40
N ILE A 58 -19.31 9.72 -12.53
CA ILE A 58 -18.70 8.56 -11.91
C ILE A 58 -18.59 8.79 -10.39
N LEU A 59 -19.10 7.85 -9.63
CA LEU A 59 -18.78 7.63 -8.23
C LEU A 59 -18.16 6.24 -8.11
N ALA A 60 -16.87 6.16 -7.83
CA ALA A 60 -16.16 4.89 -7.74
C ALA A 60 -15.25 4.85 -6.52
N LEU A 61 -15.16 3.67 -5.90
CA LEU A 61 -14.24 3.37 -4.81
C LEU A 61 -13.10 2.50 -5.33
N PHE A 62 -11.89 2.84 -4.93
CA PHE A 62 -10.69 2.05 -5.14
C PHE A 62 -10.15 1.62 -3.79
N GLY A 63 -9.94 0.31 -3.58
CA GLY A 63 -9.64 -0.25 -2.27
C GLY A 63 -8.32 -1.00 -2.20
N PHE A 64 -7.68 -0.92 -1.03
CA PHE A 64 -6.38 -1.47 -0.70
C PHE A 64 -6.41 -2.10 0.70
N LEU A 65 -5.61 -3.14 0.91
CA LEU A 65 -5.52 -3.81 2.21
C LEU A 65 -4.70 -3.05 3.24
N ASN A 66 -3.85 -2.12 2.80
CA ASN A 66 -2.97 -1.34 3.66
C ASN A 66 -2.86 0.11 3.18
N GLN A 67 -2.41 0.98 4.08
CA GLN A 67 -2.23 2.40 3.78
C GLN A 67 -1.07 2.69 2.81
N PRO A 68 0.07 1.98 2.86
CA PRO A 68 1.15 2.16 1.90
C PRO A 68 0.70 1.99 0.45
N ASP A 69 -0.09 0.96 0.14
CA ASP A 69 -0.62 0.75 -1.21
C ASP A 69 -1.56 1.88 -1.64
N LEU A 70 -2.42 2.37 -0.72
CA LEU A 70 -3.25 3.54 -0.98
C LEU A 70 -2.41 4.80 -1.23
N ARG A 71 -1.31 5.00 -0.48
CA ARG A 71 -0.39 6.12 -0.70
C ARG A 71 0.30 6.02 -2.05
N LEU A 72 0.81 4.83 -2.40
CA LEU A 72 1.42 4.57 -3.70
C LEU A 72 0.44 4.83 -4.85
N PHE A 73 -0.81 4.39 -4.71
CA PHE A 73 -1.87 4.71 -5.67
C PHE A 73 -2.08 6.22 -5.84
N LYS A 74 -2.19 6.96 -4.74
CA LYS A 74 -2.32 8.43 -4.78
C LYS A 74 -1.10 9.09 -5.42
N LEU A 75 0.09 8.59 -5.15
CA LEU A 75 1.33 9.07 -5.76
C LEU A 75 1.33 8.84 -7.28
N LEU A 76 0.89 7.67 -7.75
CA LEU A 76 0.73 7.39 -9.18
C LEU A 76 -0.25 8.36 -9.86
N LEU A 77 -1.32 8.77 -9.17
CA LEU A 77 -2.29 9.74 -9.70
C LEU A 77 -1.70 11.15 -9.90
N THR A 78 -0.57 11.46 -9.27
CA THR A 78 0.12 12.76 -9.49
C THR A 78 0.91 12.80 -10.79
N VAL A 79 1.11 11.64 -11.45
CA VAL A 79 1.84 11.56 -12.72
C VAL A 79 0.91 11.94 -13.88
N SER A 80 1.34 12.87 -14.70
CA SER A 80 0.55 13.33 -15.85
C SER A 80 0.23 12.18 -16.80
N GLY A 81 -1.06 12.00 -17.11
CA GLY A 81 -1.56 10.90 -17.96
C GLY A 81 -1.90 9.61 -17.22
N VAL A 82 -1.75 9.58 -15.89
CA VAL A 82 -2.15 8.44 -15.05
C VAL A 82 -3.45 8.76 -14.33
N GLY A 83 -4.55 8.18 -14.79
CA GLY A 83 -5.83 8.20 -14.07
C GLY A 83 -5.99 6.97 -13.17
N PRO A 84 -7.09 6.87 -12.39
CA PRO A 84 -7.30 5.78 -11.45
C PRO A 84 -7.22 4.37 -12.07
N LYS A 85 -7.78 4.18 -13.26
CA LYS A 85 -7.70 2.91 -13.99
C LYS A 85 -6.26 2.58 -14.40
N GLY A 86 -5.51 3.60 -14.84
CA GLY A 86 -4.09 3.45 -15.19
C GLY A 86 -3.24 3.10 -13.97
N ALA A 87 -3.46 3.78 -12.85
CA ALA A 87 -2.78 3.50 -11.60
C ALA A 87 -3.04 2.07 -11.10
N MET A 88 -4.29 1.58 -11.19
CA MET A 88 -4.60 0.16 -10.87
C MET A 88 -3.90 -0.83 -11.78
N ASN A 89 -3.77 -0.52 -13.08
CA ASN A 89 -3.00 -1.36 -14.00
C ASN A 89 -1.51 -1.36 -13.65
N ILE A 90 -0.95 -0.20 -13.28
CA ILE A 90 0.46 -0.09 -12.85
C ILE A 90 0.68 -0.92 -11.57
N MET A 91 -0.25 -0.89 -10.64
CA MET A 91 -0.24 -1.71 -9.42
C MET A 91 -0.66 -3.18 -9.66
N SER A 92 -0.66 -3.67 -10.89
CA SER A 92 -0.71 -5.12 -11.17
C SER A 92 0.58 -5.84 -10.76
N LEU A 93 1.68 -5.13 -10.66
CA LEU A 93 2.86 -5.54 -9.90
C LEU A 93 2.59 -5.34 -8.41
N SER A 94 3.23 -6.16 -7.57
CA SER A 94 3.24 -5.86 -6.13
C SER A 94 3.93 -4.52 -5.87
N SER A 95 3.58 -3.84 -4.78
CA SER A 95 4.18 -2.55 -4.44
C SER A 95 5.70 -2.61 -4.36
N ASP A 96 6.27 -3.69 -3.80
CA ASP A 96 7.72 -3.90 -3.74
C ASP A 96 8.35 -4.00 -5.13
N GLN A 97 7.71 -4.75 -6.04
CA GLN A 97 8.19 -4.92 -7.41
C GLN A 97 8.13 -3.61 -8.20
N LEU A 98 7.05 -2.85 -8.01
CA LEU A 98 6.89 -1.54 -8.65
C LEU A 98 7.91 -0.54 -8.13
N LEU A 99 8.09 -0.45 -6.80
CA LEU A 99 9.08 0.42 -6.19
C LEU A 99 10.51 0.06 -6.62
N ALA A 100 10.84 -1.24 -6.71
CA ALA A 100 12.13 -1.70 -7.20
C ALA A 100 12.34 -1.30 -8.67
N ALA A 101 11.33 -1.46 -9.53
CA ALA A 101 11.41 -1.06 -10.94
C ALA A 101 11.61 0.46 -11.10
N LEU A 102 10.92 1.27 -10.30
CA LEU A 102 11.07 2.73 -10.31
C LEU A 102 12.46 3.17 -9.80
N LYS A 103 12.95 2.59 -8.70
CA LYS A 103 14.28 2.91 -8.14
C LYS A 103 15.42 2.55 -9.10
N ASN A 104 15.31 1.40 -9.76
CA ASN A 104 16.32 0.89 -10.68
C ASN A 104 16.17 1.44 -12.11
N ALA A 105 15.17 2.32 -12.34
CA ALA A 105 14.81 2.83 -13.67
C ALA A 105 14.59 1.70 -14.70
N ASP A 106 13.98 0.59 -14.28
CA ASP A 106 13.72 -0.58 -15.11
C ASP A 106 12.52 -0.33 -16.06
N LEU A 107 12.81 0.35 -17.16
CA LEU A 107 11.82 0.69 -18.18
C LEU A 107 11.19 -0.56 -18.80
N THR A 108 11.96 -1.64 -18.98
CA THR A 108 11.48 -2.90 -19.57
C THR A 108 10.37 -3.50 -18.71
N ARG A 109 10.55 -3.53 -17.41
CA ARG A 109 9.56 -4.03 -16.47
C ARG A 109 8.32 -3.15 -16.41
N LEU A 110 8.48 -1.84 -16.44
CA LEU A 110 7.36 -0.90 -16.45
C LEU A 110 6.53 -1.00 -17.74
N THR A 111 7.18 -1.14 -18.89
CA THR A 111 6.50 -1.25 -20.19
C THR A 111 5.84 -2.61 -20.41
N SER A 112 6.18 -3.64 -19.64
CA SER A 112 5.45 -4.91 -19.64
C SER A 112 4.04 -4.80 -19.04
N ILE A 113 3.75 -3.72 -18.31
CA ILE A 113 2.45 -3.47 -17.71
C ILE A 113 1.47 -3.00 -18.79
N LYS A 114 0.29 -3.63 -18.83
CA LYS A 114 -0.75 -3.27 -19.80
C LYS A 114 -1.14 -1.80 -19.68
N GLY A 115 -0.96 -1.05 -20.77
CA GLY A 115 -1.29 0.38 -20.85
C GLY A 115 -0.14 1.31 -20.47
N VAL A 116 1.05 0.78 -20.18
CA VAL A 116 2.27 1.57 -19.96
C VAL A 116 3.18 1.43 -21.18
N GLY A 117 3.22 2.46 -22.01
CA GLY A 117 4.20 2.56 -23.11
C GLY A 117 5.50 3.25 -22.67
N ASN A 118 6.51 3.28 -23.55
CA ASN A 118 7.83 3.87 -23.26
C ASN A 118 7.73 5.29 -22.68
N LYS A 119 6.96 6.18 -23.32
CA LYS A 119 6.80 7.56 -22.85
C LYS A 119 6.21 7.69 -21.45
N LEU A 120 5.25 6.81 -21.10
CA LEU A 120 4.67 6.80 -19.76
C LEU A 120 5.63 6.16 -18.76
N GLY A 121 6.33 5.08 -19.14
CA GLY A 121 7.33 4.43 -18.30
C GLY A 121 8.47 5.38 -17.92
N GLU A 122 9.03 6.11 -18.89
CA GLU A 122 10.06 7.13 -18.66
C GLU A 122 9.55 8.24 -17.72
N ARG A 123 8.31 8.71 -17.94
CA ARG A 123 7.69 9.72 -17.09
C ARG A 123 7.50 9.23 -15.65
N LEU A 124 7.02 7.99 -15.48
CA LEU A 124 6.90 7.36 -14.15
C LEU A 124 8.24 7.36 -13.42
N ILE A 125 9.33 6.98 -14.12
CA ILE A 125 10.67 6.97 -13.54
C ILE A 125 11.08 8.38 -13.11
N ILE A 126 10.97 9.37 -14.00
CA ILE A 126 11.42 10.75 -13.72
C ILE A 126 10.61 11.38 -12.60
N GLU A 127 9.26 11.40 -12.74
CA GLU A 127 8.40 12.12 -11.79
C GLU A 127 8.30 11.45 -10.42
N LEU A 128 8.43 10.10 -10.35
CA LEU A 128 8.31 9.38 -9.08
C LEU A 128 9.63 9.15 -8.37
N LYS A 129 10.76 9.10 -9.08
CA LYS A 129 12.07 8.88 -8.47
C LYS A 129 12.40 9.93 -7.42
N ASP A 130 12.16 11.21 -7.75
CA ASP A 130 12.42 12.32 -6.83
C ASP A 130 11.43 12.33 -5.65
N LYS A 131 10.16 12.03 -5.90
CA LYS A 131 9.12 11.92 -4.86
C LYS A 131 9.38 10.73 -3.93
N LEU A 132 9.82 9.61 -4.48
CA LEU A 132 10.19 8.42 -3.71
C LEU A 132 11.48 8.61 -2.90
N ALA A 133 12.39 9.49 -3.32
CA ALA A 133 13.58 9.85 -2.54
C ALA A 133 13.24 10.71 -1.32
N GLY A 134 12.19 11.55 -1.40
CA GLY A 134 11.73 12.41 -0.31
C GLY A 134 10.67 11.73 0.60
N GLU A 135 9.67 11.09 -0.01
CA GLU A 135 8.54 10.46 0.70
C GLU A 135 8.67 8.93 0.76
N GLY A 136 9.65 8.36 0.08
CA GLY A 136 9.84 6.91 -0.06
C GLY A 136 10.10 6.18 1.24
N GLU A 137 10.53 6.89 2.27
CA GLU A 137 10.73 6.33 3.60
C GLU A 137 9.40 6.03 4.30
N GLU A 138 8.39 6.88 4.10
CA GLU A 138 7.03 6.63 4.62
C GLU A 138 6.24 5.60 3.78
N LEU A 139 6.55 5.47 2.48
CA LEU A 139 5.89 4.49 1.60
C LEU A 139 6.41 3.06 1.83
N LEU A 140 7.66 2.94 2.30
CA LEU A 140 8.29 1.66 2.63
C LEU A 140 7.92 1.16 4.05
N ASP A 141 7.16 1.92 4.78
CA ASP A 141 6.62 1.55 6.09
C ASP A 141 5.47 0.53 5.94
N THR A 142 5.82 -0.63 5.38
CA THR A 142 4.88 -1.62 4.85
C THR A 142 4.37 -2.66 5.86
N ALA A 143 4.79 -2.61 7.11
CA ALA A 143 4.17 -3.44 8.13
C ALA A 143 3.07 -2.65 8.85
N PRO A 144 1.86 -3.19 9.07
CA PRO A 144 1.01 -2.73 10.14
C PRO A 144 1.77 -3.00 11.43
N VAL A 145 2.52 -1.99 11.86
CA VAL A 145 3.18 -2.02 13.16
C VAL A 145 2.05 -2.10 14.17
N GLY A 146 1.87 -3.24 14.81
CA GLY A 146 0.90 -3.41 15.87
C GLY A 146 1.12 -2.31 16.92
N LYS A 147 0.09 -1.99 17.71
CA LYS A 147 0.17 -0.91 18.71
C LYS A 147 1.43 -1.05 19.60
N ALA A 148 1.75 -2.28 20.03
CA ALA A 148 2.95 -2.59 20.79
C ALA A 148 4.26 -2.28 20.05
N SER A 149 4.30 -2.55 18.74
CA SER A 149 5.49 -2.25 17.92
C SER A 149 5.64 -0.75 17.64
N GLN A 150 4.56 0.02 17.56
CA GLN A 150 4.65 1.49 17.43
C GLN A 150 5.19 2.12 18.72
N GLU A 151 4.70 1.67 19.88
CA GLU A 151 5.21 2.10 21.18
C GLU A 151 6.70 1.74 21.35
N ALA A 152 7.13 0.59 20.83
CA ALA A 152 8.54 0.19 20.82
C ALA A 152 9.39 1.08 19.88
N VAL A 153 8.87 1.48 18.71
CA VAL A 153 9.54 2.45 17.82
C VAL A 153 9.74 3.78 18.54
N ASP A 154 8.70 4.31 19.19
CA ASP A 154 8.75 5.59 19.88
C ASP A 154 9.76 5.56 21.06
N ALA A 155 9.84 4.42 21.76
CA ALA A 155 10.83 4.19 22.81
C ALA A 155 12.26 4.16 22.25
N LEU A 156 12.51 3.45 21.15
CA LEU A 156 13.83 3.41 20.51
C LEU A 156 14.25 4.79 19.96
N VAL A 157 13.31 5.57 19.43
CA VAL A 157 13.56 6.95 19.00
C VAL A 157 13.96 7.82 20.21
N SER A 158 13.32 7.65 21.36
CA SER A 158 13.68 8.34 22.60
C SER A 158 15.07 7.95 23.11
N LEU A 159 15.57 6.76 22.74
CA LEU A 159 16.92 6.26 23.03
C LEU A 159 17.96 6.70 22.00
N GLY A 160 17.59 7.54 21.01
CA GLY A 160 18.50 8.12 20.03
C GLY A 160 18.59 7.41 18.69
N TYR A 161 17.78 6.38 18.44
CA TYR A 161 17.65 5.78 17.12
C TYR A 161 16.85 6.70 16.20
N SER A 162 17.17 6.74 14.90
CA SER A 162 16.22 7.31 13.95
C SER A 162 14.98 6.40 13.85
N SER A 163 13.83 6.97 13.51
CA SER A 163 12.60 6.19 13.33
C SER A 163 12.79 5.02 12.34
N ARG A 164 13.63 5.21 11.33
CA ARG A 164 14.01 4.20 10.34
C ARG A 164 14.82 3.06 10.94
N GLU A 165 15.86 3.36 11.69
CA GLU A 165 16.71 2.35 12.35
C GLU A 165 15.88 1.53 13.33
N ALA A 166 15.03 2.17 14.12
CA ALA A 166 14.12 1.50 15.04
C ALA A 166 13.23 0.49 14.31
N LYS A 167 12.60 0.88 13.21
CA LYS A 167 11.73 0.00 12.41
C LYS A 167 12.48 -1.14 11.74
N ILE A 168 13.68 -0.90 11.20
CA ILE A 168 14.53 -1.94 10.61
C ILE A 168 14.95 -2.98 11.64
N VAL A 169 15.29 -2.54 12.84
CA VAL A 169 15.68 -3.44 13.92
C VAL A 169 14.49 -4.28 14.37
N ILE A 170 13.34 -3.67 14.58
CA ILE A 170 12.11 -4.36 14.98
C ILE A 170 11.66 -5.39 13.92
N ALA A 171 11.75 -5.04 12.62
CA ALA A 171 11.39 -5.95 11.53
C ALA A 171 12.27 -7.20 11.44
N LYS A 172 13.47 -7.19 12.03
CA LYS A 172 14.38 -8.34 12.08
C LYS A 172 14.17 -9.24 13.30
N LEU A 173 13.35 -8.83 14.24
CA LEU A 173 13.09 -9.61 15.45
C LEU A 173 12.20 -10.84 15.14
N PRO A 174 12.36 -11.92 15.91
CA PRO A 174 11.52 -13.10 15.75
C PRO A 174 10.05 -12.76 15.99
N PRO A 175 9.10 -13.37 15.27
CA PRO A 175 7.68 -13.20 15.51
C PRO A 175 7.28 -13.75 16.88
N GLY A 176 6.33 -13.09 17.56
CA GLY A 176 5.78 -13.56 18.83
C GLY A 176 6.09 -12.68 20.03
N LEU A 177 6.74 -11.52 19.84
CA LEU A 177 6.91 -10.51 20.89
C LEU A 177 5.64 -9.65 20.94
N GLU A 178 4.94 -9.69 22.10
CA GLU A 178 3.63 -9.05 22.24
C GLU A 178 3.69 -7.72 23.01
N SER A 179 4.72 -7.51 23.84
CA SER A 179 4.86 -6.29 24.63
C SER A 179 5.91 -5.31 24.06
N PRO A 180 5.68 -3.99 24.17
CA PRO A 180 6.65 -2.99 23.73
C PRO A 180 8.01 -3.15 24.41
N GLU A 181 8.01 -3.52 25.70
CA GLU A 181 9.24 -3.69 26.48
C GLU A 181 10.08 -4.89 25.99
N GLU A 182 9.44 -6.00 25.62
CA GLU A 182 10.12 -7.17 25.05
C GLU A 182 10.74 -6.84 23.69
N ILE A 183 10.00 -6.10 22.85
CA ILE A 183 10.47 -5.67 21.54
C ILE A 183 11.69 -4.76 21.67
N VAL A 184 11.62 -3.75 22.56
CA VAL A 184 12.74 -2.81 22.80
C VAL A 184 13.95 -3.57 23.36
N ARG A 185 13.74 -4.46 24.34
CA ARG A 185 14.83 -5.26 24.92
C ARG A 185 15.51 -6.14 23.88
N ALA A 186 14.72 -6.84 23.05
CA ALA A 186 15.24 -7.66 21.96
C ALA A 186 16.00 -6.83 20.90
N ALA A 187 15.49 -5.65 20.58
CA ALA A 187 16.13 -4.71 19.66
C ALA A 187 17.49 -4.22 20.16
N LEU A 188 17.64 -4.01 21.46
CA LEU A 188 18.88 -3.53 22.08
C LEU A 188 19.90 -4.65 22.33
N THR A 189 19.45 -5.90 22.53
CA THR A 189 20.32 -7.04 22.80
C THR A 189 20.78 -7.79 21.54
N GLY A 190 20.17 -7.54 20.40
CA GLY A 190 20.50 -8.15 19.09
C GLY A 190 21.66 -7.50 18.34
N LYS A 191 22.56 -6.80 19.04
CA LYS A 191 23.84 -6.28 18.49
C LYS A 191 24.97 -7.27 18.69
#